data_c7b6831a0ab110e04da06823f1e318bd
#
_entry.id   c7b6831a0ab110e04da06823f1e318bd
#
_cell.length_a   1.000
_cell.length_b   1.000
_cell.length_c   1.000
_cell.angle_alpha   90.00
_cell.angle_beta   90.00
_cell.angle_gamma   90.00
#
_symmetry.space_group_name_H-M   'P 1'
#
loop_
_entity.id
_entity.type
_entity.pdbx_description
1 polymer ?
#
loop_
_entity_poly.entity_id
_entity_poly.type
_entity_poly.pdbx_seq_one_letter_code
_entity_poly.pdbx_strand_id
1 'polypeptide(L)'
;MHCAACDYQSSVIAGTIFQDTHLPLTLWFRAIWYITSQKNGTSALGLQRILGLGSYRTAWAWLHKLRRAMVRPGRDRLHGRVEVDGTFVGGEEDGISGRRRGDKSLIVVAVEVEGKGIGRIRLRSIQDASANSLHSFVVDSIEPDSTVHTDGWQGYKGLEQKNYKCESTVIGKQRKDAVKLMPHVHLVISLLKRWLLGTHQGAASRAHMAYYLDEFTFRFNRRTSKSRGKLFYRLVQQAVTTAPAPYDQLVQSRKSTSSSKPQALGVT
;
A
#
# COMPACT_ATOMS: atom_id res chain seq x y z
N MET A 1 30.28 -1.21 16.02
CA MET A 1 30.80 -1.58 17.36
C MET A 1 31.40 -2.96 17.27
N HIS A 2 32.55 -3.17 17.90
CA HIS A 2 33.28 -4.43 17.89
C HIS A 2 33.36 -4.95 19.33
N CYS A 3 32.99 -6.22 19.54
CA CYS A 3 33.06 -6.85 20.86
C CYS A 3 34.44 -7.47 21.03
N ALA A 4 35.23 -7.01 22.00
CA ALA A 4 36.58 -7.52 22.27
C ALA A 4 36.60 -8.97 22.80
N ALA A 5 35.47 -9.48 23.33
CA ALA A 5 35.40 -10.81 23.89
C ALA A 5 35.05 -11.92 22.89
N CYS A 6 34.26 -11.61 21.83
CA CYS A 6 33.77 -12.60 20.89
C CYS A 6 33.92 -12.19 19.43
N ASP A 7 34.63 -11.09 19.16
CA ASP A 7 34.94 -10.55 17.85
C ASP A 7 33.67 -10.13 17.01
N TYR A 8 32.51 -10.14 17.65
CA TYR A 8 31.24 -9.78 16.99
C TYR A 8 31.23 -8.31 16.60
N GLN A 9 30.95 -8.05 15.34
CA GLN A 9 30.79 -6.69 14.81
C GLN A 9 29.29 -6.34 14.67
N SER A 10 28.82 -5.37 15.43
CA SER A 10 27.47 -4.83 15.27
C SER A 10 27.46 -3.54 14.47
N SER A 11 26.48 -3.41 13.57
CA SER A 11 26.23 -2.18 12.83
C SER A 11 24.85 -1.63 13.18
N VAL A 12 24.74 -0.29 13.29
CA VAL A 12 23.45 0.38 13.54
C VAL A 12 22.45 0.21 12.39
N ILE A 13 22.91 -0.20 11.21
CA ILE A 13 22.07 -0.45 10.05
C ILE A 13 21.72 -1.94 9.86
N ALA A 14 22.36 -2.84 10.59
CA ALA A 14 22.07 -4.27 10.48
C ALA A 14 20.62 -4.56 10.86
N GLY A 15 19.97 -5.47 10.14
CA GLY A 15 18.56 -5.83 10.35
C GLY A 15 17.54 -4.77 9.90
N THR A 16 17.97 -3.65 9.35
CA THR A 16 17.11 -2.56 8.87
C THR A 16 17.03 -2.51 7.34
N ILE A 17 16.15 -1.66 6.78
CA ILE A 17 16.15 -1.43 5.33
C ILE A 17 17.46 -0.81 4.81
N PHE A 18 18.29 -0.25 5.69
CA PHE A 18 19.57 0.39 5.36
C PHE A 18 20.73 -0.59 5.31
N GLN A 19 20.49 -1.84 5.67
CA GLN A 19 21.53 -2.87 5.65
C GLN A 19 22.19 -2.94 4.26
N ASP A 20 23.51 -3.15 4.26
CA ASP A 20 24.35 -3.25 3.06
C ASP A 20 24.31 -2.02 2.16
N THR A 21 23.99 -0.84 2.72
CA THR A 21 24.08 0.42 1.95
C THR A 21 25.54 0.87 1.83
N HIS A 22 25.96 1.19 0.61
CA HIS A 22 27.26 1.79 0.31
C HIS A 22 27.22 3.33 0.30
N LEU A 23 26.02 3.91 0.32
CA LEU A 23 25.83 5.36 0.32
C LEU A 23 25.58 5.88 1.75
N PRO A 24 26.03 7.11 2.06
CA PRO A 24 25.86 7.69 3.39
C PRO A 24 24.40 7.75 3.83
N LEU A 25 24.15 7.51 5.13
CA LEU A 25 22.80 7.62 5.71
C LEU A 25 22.20 9.02 5.56
N THR A 26 23.02 10.06 5.48
CA THR A 26 22.57 11.42 5.20
C THR A 26 21.79 11.51 3.87
N LEU A 27 22.19 10.78 2.83
CA LEU A 27 21.45 10.72 1.57
C LEU A 27 20.11 9.98 1.75
N TRP A 28 20.08 8.92 2.56
CA TRP A 28 18.84 8.23 2.92
C TRP A 28 17.87 9.13 3.66
N PHE A 29 18.34 9.92 4.62
CA PHE A 29 17.49 10.86 5.34
C PHE A 29 17.00 11.99 4.43
N ARG A 30 17.81 12.46 3.49
CA ARG A 30 17.38 13.40 2.45
C ARG A 30 16.30 12.78 1.55
N ALA A 31 16.45 11.50 1.16
CA ALA A 31 15.43 10.78 0.41
C ALA A 31 14.11 10.68 1.19
N ILE A 32 14.16 10.27 2.46
CA ILE A 32 12.98 10.15 3.33
C ILE A 32 12.31 11.51 3.50
N TRP A 33 13.08 12.55 3.76
CA TRP A 33 12.56 13.93 3.88
C TRP A 33 11.88 14.36 2.58
N TYR A 34 12.53 14.18 1.45
CA TYR A 34 11.98 14.55 0.16
C TYR A 34 10.67 13.82 -0.12
N ILE A 35 10.65 12.51 0.04
CA ILE A 35 9.45 11.69 -0.20
C ILE A 35 8.30 12.11 0.71
N THR A 36 8.55 12.36 1.99
CA THR A 36 7.49 12.73 2.94
C THR A 36 7.03 14.18 2.81
N SER A 37 7.86 15.05 2.25
CA SER A 37 7.53 16.48 2.04
C SER A 37 6.70 16.71 0.79
N GLN A 38 6.82 15.87 -0.24
CA GLN A 38 6.09 16.03 -1.50
C GLN A 38 4.64 15.55 -1.37
N LYS A 39 3.70 16.34 -1.87
CA LYS A 39 2.28 15.97 -1.88
C LYS A 39 2.01 14.73 -2.76
N ASN A 40 2.63 14.69 -3.92
CA ASN A 40 2.37 13.66 -4.94
C ASN A 40 3.39 12.50 -4.92
N GLY A 41 4.36 12.50 -3.99
CA GLY A 41 5.46 11.54 -4.03
C GLY A 41 6.50 11.88 -5.10
N THR A 42 7.28 10.88 -5.47
CA THR A 42 8.30 11.04 -6.52
C THR A 42 8.48 9.76 -7.32
N SER A 43 8.84 9.91 -8.59
CA SER A 43 9.32 8.81 -9.42
C SER A 43 10.77 8.46 -9.09
N ALA A 44 11.24 7.29 -9.51
CA ALA A 44 12.63 6.89 -9.32
C ALA A 44 13.58 7.84 -10.05
N LEU A 45 13.23 8.29 -11.25
CA LEU A 45 14.00 9.27 -12.00
C LEU A 45 14.04 10.65 -11.30
N GLY A 46 12.91 11.07 -10.72
CA GLY A 46 12.84 12.29 -9.90
C GLY A 46 13.76 12.22 -8.68
N LEU A 47 13.70 11.09 -7.94
CA LEU A 47 14.57 10.88 -6.79
C LEU A 47 16.06 10.83 -7.18
N GLN A 48 16.39 10.14 -8.28
CA GLN A 48 17.76 10.08 -8.80
C GLN A 48 18.32 11.47 -9.05
N ARG A 49 17.57 12.33 -9.75
CA ARG A 49 18.00 13.69 -10.12
C ARG A 49 18.17 14.59 -8.88
N ILE A 50 17.21 14.56 -7.97
CA ILE A 50 17.22 15.41 -6.77
C ILE A 50 18.38 15.07 -5.82
N LEU A 51 18.73 13.79 -5.70
CA LEU A 51 19.80 13.35 -4.81
C LEU A 51 21.16 13.23 -5.50
N GLY A 52 21.23 13.40 -6.80
CA GLY A 52 22.46 13.20 -7.57
C GLY A 52 22.94 11.75 -7.57
N LEU A 53 22.01 10.77 -7.56
CA LEU A 53 22.37 9.37 -7.54
C LEU A 53 22.88 8.93 -8.93
N GLY A 54 24.05 8.29 -8.97
CA GLY A 54 24.67 7.85 -10.22
C GLY A 54 23.89 6.77 -10.99
N SER A 55 22.92 6.10 -10.33
CA SER A 55 22.16 5.01 -10.94
C SER A 55 20.66 5.12 -10.68
N TYR A 56 19.86 5.00 -11.75
CA TYR A 56 18.42 4.82 -11.67
C TYR A 56 18.01 3.60 -10.85
N ARG A 57 18.75 2.50 -11.00
CA ARG A 57 18.53 1.25 -10.26
C ARG A 57 18.61 1.47 -8.75
N THR A 58 19.56 2.26 -8.28
CA THR A 58 19.71 2.63 -6.87
C THR A 58 18.48 3.43 -6.37
N ALA A 59 18.08 4.46 -7.11
CA ALA A 59 16.90 5.27 -6.75
C ALA A 59 15.62 4.42 -6.73
N TRP A 60 15.44 3.54 -7.69
CA TRP A 60 14.32 2.60 -7.76
C TRP A 60 14.30 1.65 -6.56
N ALA A 61 15.43 1.02 -6.25
CA ALA A 61 15.55 0.13 -5.09
C ALA A 61 15.26 0.85 -3.77
N TRP A 62 15.78 2.07 -3.60
CA TRP A 62 15.51 2.89 -2.42
C TRP A 62 14.03 3.21 -2.25
N LEU A 63 13.34 3.59 -3.32
CA LEU A 63 11.89 3.81 -3.26
C LEU A 63 11.14 2.56 -2.83
N HIS A 64 11.49 1.38 -3.36
CA HIS A 64 10.83 0.14 -2.99
C HIS A 64 11.14 -0.29 -1.56
N LYS A 65 12.37 -0.11 -1.08
CA LYS A 65 12.72 -0.30 0.35
C LYS A 65 11.89 0.62 1.24
N LEU A 66 11.78 1.90 0.92
CA LEU A 66 11.00 2.87 1.68
C LEU A 66 9.49 2.57 1.64
N ARG A 67 8.94 2.14 0.50
CA ARG A 67 7.54 1.71 0.38
C ARG A 67 7.22 0.55 1.33
N ARG A 68 8.12 -0.42 1.48
CA ARG A 68 7.96 -1.48 2.48
C ARG A 68 7.88 -0.94 3.89
N ALA A 69 8.68 0.05 4.23
CA ALA A 69 8.64 0.70 5.53
C ALA A 69 7.40 1.58 5.76
N MET A 70 6.64 1.94 4.72
CA MET A 70 5.41 2.72 4.86
C MET A 70 4.24 1.93 5.46
N VAL A 71 4.35 0.62 5.56
CA VAL A 71 3.33 -0.25 6.17
C VAL A 71 3.82 -0.75 7.51
N ARG A 72 3.15 -0.35 8.59
CA ARG A 72 3.40 -0.88 9.93
C ARG A 72 2.76 -2.27 10.06
N PRO A 73 3.50 -3.30 10.52
CA PRO A 73 2.91 -4.56 10.92
C PRO A 73 1.87 -4.34 12.04
N GLY A 74 0.77 -5.09 12.02
CA GLY A 74 -0.27 -4.98 13.06
C GLY A 74 -0.98 -3.63 13.08
N ARG A 75 -1.08 -2.93 11.93
CA ARG A 75 -1.83 -1.68 11.84
C ARG A 75 -3.30 -1.91 12.17
N ASP A 76 -3.91 -0.94 12.85
CA ASP A 76 -5.32 -0.98 13.24
C ASP A 76 -6.22 -1.18 12.02
N ARG A 77 -7.24 -2.01 12.15
CA ARG A 77 -8.25 -2.22 11.10
C ARG A 77 -9.14 -0.98 10.96
N LEU A 78 -9.86 -0.89 9.87
CA LEU A 78 -10.91 0.11 9.66
C LEU A 78 -12.13 -0.29 10.49
N HIS A 79 -12.92 0.67 10.97
CA HIS A 79 -14.09 0.42 11.78
C HIS A 79 -15.30 1.28 11.36
N GLY A 80 -16.45 1.00 11.95
CA GLY A 80 -17.68 1.75 11.70
C GLY A 80 -18.26 1.46 10.32
N ARG A 81 -18.62 2.48 9.54
CA ARG A 81 -19.11 2.32 8.17
C ARG A 81 -17.94 2.34 7.20
N VAL A 82 -17.80 1.30 6.37
CA VAL A 82 -16.70 1.14 5.42
C VAL A 82 -17.27 0.84 4.02
N GLU A 83 -16.99 1.73 3.05
CA GLU A 83 -17.28 1.47 1.65
C GLU A 83 -16.19 0.60 1.05
N VAL A 84 -16.58 -0.46 0.32
CA VAL A 84 -15.64 -1.40 -0.32
C VAL A 84 -16.02 -1.61 -1.77
N ASP A 85 -15.05 -1.41 -2.68
CA ASP A 85 -15.24 -1.63 -4.12
C ASP A 85 -13.95 -2.12 -4.78
N GLY A 86 -14.09 -2.75 -5.94
CA GLY A 86 -13.00 -3.27 -6.76
C GLY A 86 -12.75 -2.40 -8.00
N THR A 87 -11.48 -2.20 -8.34
CA THR A 87 -11.12 -1.51 -9.58
C THR A 87 -9.95 -2.16 -10.30
N PHE A 88 -9.96 -2.07 -11.64
CA PHE A 88 -8.80 -2.45 -12.43
C PHE A 88 -7.87 -1.26 -12.66
N VAL A 89 -6.57 -1.51 -12.49
CA VAL A 89 -5.49 -0.55 -12.72
C VAL A 89 -4.44 -1.20 -13.63
N GLY A 90 -4.02 -0.48 -14.64
CA GLY A 90 -3.04 -0.91 -15.65
C GLY A 90 -3.20 -0.10 -16.93
N GLY A 91 -2.30 -0.34 -17.92
CA GLY A 91 -2.37 0.31 -19.23
C GLY A 91 -3.63 -0.01 -20.02
N GLU A 92 -3.90 0.77 -21.07
CA GLU A 92 -4.89 0.42 -22.07
C GLU A 92 -4.38 -0.81 -22.84
N GLU A 93 -5.27 -1.76 -23.07
CA GLU A 93 -5.03 -2.93 -23.88
C GLU A 93 -6.03 -2.93 -25.03
N ASP A 94 -5.53 -2.91 -26.25
CA ASP A 94 -6.36 -2.97 -27.45
C ASP A 94 -7.16 -4.28 -27.48
N GLY A 95 -8.45 -4.16 -27.76
CA GLY A 95 -9.37 -5.30 -27.94
C GLY A 95 -9.90 -5.94 -26.66
N ILE A 96 -9.54 -5.49 -25.46
CA ILE A 96 -10.06 -6.00 -24.20
C ILE A 96 -11.06 -5.01 -23.59
N SER A 97 -12.35 -5.27 -23.78
CA SER A 97 -13.43 -4.51 -23.15
C SER A 97 -14.04 -5.25 -21.96
N GLY A 98 -14.51 -4.49 -20.96
CA GLY A 98 -15.26 -5.03 -19.83
C GLY A 98 -14.38 -5.53 -18.68
N ARG A 99 -14.83 -6.59 -17.99
CA ARG A 99 -14.17 -7.18 -16.80
C ARG A 99 -13.05 -8.20 -17.14
N ARG A 100 -12.66 -8.32 -18.38
CA ARG A 100 -11.53 -9.17 -18.77
C ARG A 100 -10.23 -8.54 -18.27
N ARG A 101 -9.38 -9.37 -17.68
CA ARG A 101 -8.28 -8.92 -16.83
C ARG A 101 -7.07 -8.42 -17.61
N GLY A 102 -6.71 -9.03 -18.74
CA GLY A 102 -5.44 -8.75 -19.40
C GLY A 102 -4.29 -8.63 -18.40
N ASP A 103 -3.38 -7.68 -18.61
CA ASP A 103 -2.31 -7.36 -17.66
C ASP A 103 -2.70 -6.41 -16.53
N LYS A 104 -3.99 -6.04 -16.42
CA LYS A 104 -4.48 -5.13 -15.38
C LYS A 104 -4.47 -5.79 -14.01
N SER A 105 -4.08 -5.03 -13.00
CA SER A 105 -4.18 -5.44 -11.60
C SER A 105 -5.58 -5.16 -11.06
N LEU A 106 -6.23 -6.17 -10.48
CA LEU A 106 -7.46 -5.98 -9.71
C LEU A 106 -7.09 -5.50 -8.30
N ILE A 107 -7.61 -4.35 -7.92
CA ILE A 107 -7.36 -3.72 -6.62
C ILE A 107 -8.68 -3.59 -5.89
N VAL A 108 -8.73 -4.08 -4.66
CA VAL A 108 -9.83 -3.82 -3.72
C VAL A 108 -9.45 -2.62 -2.86
N VAL A 109 -10.41 -1.73 -2.70
CA VAL A 109 -10.29 -0.47 -1.93
C VAL A 109 -11.35 -0.49 -0.85
N ALA A 110 -10.94 -0.31 0.40
CA ALA A 110 -11.82 -0.09 1.55
C ALA A 110 -11.60 1.31 2.10
N VAL A 111 -12.68 2.02 2.35
CA VAL A 111 -12.68 3.42 2.77
C VAL A 111 -13.57 3.60 3.98
N GLU A 112 -12.99 4.01 5.09
CA GLU A 112 -13.68 4.36 6.33
C GLU A 112 -14.42 5.69 6.13
N VAL A 113 -15.71 5.70 6.47
CA VAL A 113 -16.57 6.89 6.32
C VAL A 113 -16.70 7.59 7.67
N GLU A 114 -16.23 8.82 7.76
CA GLU A 114 -16.29 9.64 8.97
C GLU A 114 -17.24 10.83 8.76
N GLY A 115 -18.49 10.67 9.17
CA GLY A 115 -19.54 11.67 8.92
C GLY A 115 -19.73 11.91 7.41
N LYS A 116 -19.45 13.12 6.94
CA LYS A 116 -19.45 13.46 5.51
C LYS A 116 -18.06 13.29 4.84
N GLY A 117 -17.06 12.88 5.58
CA GLY A 117 -15.68 12.81 5.13
C GLY A 117 -15.16 11.40 4.99
N ILE A 118 -13.90 11.30 4.58
CA ILE A 118 -13.16 10.06 4.42
C ILE A 118 -12.15 9.94 5.55
N GLY A 119 -12.23 8.86 6.31
CA GLY A 119 -11.26 8.47 7.33
C GLY A 119 -10.02 7.81 6.72
N ARG A 120 -9.68 6.63 7.22
CA ARG A 120 -8.57 5.82 6.75
C ARG A 120 -8.98 4.97 5.56
N ILE A 121 -7.98 4.54 4.79
CA ILE A 121 -8.17 3.63 3.66
C ILE A 121 -7.29 2.40 3.79
N ARG A 122 -7.71 1.30 3.14
CA ARG A 122 -6.91 0.09 2.88
C ARG A 122 -7.05 -0.31 1.42
N LEU A 123 -5.93 -0.70 0.83
CA LEU A 123 -5.89 -1.17 -0.54
C LEU A 123 -5.09 -2.47 -0.62
N ARG A 124 -5.52 -3.37 -1.49
CA ARG A 124 -4.80 -4.60 -1.79
C ARG A 124 -5.00 -5.00 -3.25
N SER A 125 -3.93 -5.43 -3.90
CA SER A 125 -4.04 -6.14 -5.17
C SER A 125 -4.42 -7.60 -4.90
N ILE A 126 -5.48 -8.06 -5.55
CA ILE A 126 -6.01 -9.43 -5.43
C ILE A 126 -5.95 -10.16 -6.77
N GLN A 127 -5.97 -11.48 -6.72
CA GLN A 127 -5.88 -12.29 -7.94
C GLN A 127 -7.19 -12.28 -8.72
N ASP A 128 -8.32 -12.32 -8.02
CA ASP A 128 -9.66 -12.39 -8.58
C ASP A 128 -10.69 -11.79 -7.63
N ALA A 129 -11.92 -11.59 -8.10
CA ALA A 129 -13.04 -11.11 -7.30
C ALA A 129 -13.87 -12.26 -6.68
N SER A 130 -13.24 -13.39 -6.36
CA SER A 130 -13.88 -14.48 -5.66
C SER A 130 -14.20 -14.13 -4.21
N ALA A 131 -15.15 -14.86 -3.61
CA ALA A 131 -15.49 -14.69 -2.20
C ALA A 131 -14.26 -14.89 -1.29
N ASN A 132 -13.41 -15.88 -1.60
CA ASN A 132 -12.21 -16.15 -0.81
C ASN A 132 -11.24 -14.94 -0.79
N SER A 133 -10.95 -14.37 -1.96
CA SER A 133 -10.06 -13.23 -2.10
C SER A 133 -10.62 -11.97 -1.40
N LEU A 134 -11.92 -11.70 -1.59
CA LEU A 134 -12.60 -10.54 -1.02
C LEU A 134 -12.79 -10.66 0.49
N HIS A 135 -13.21 -11.80 0.99
CA HIS A 135 -13.40 -12.04 2.43
C HIS A 135 -12.05 -11.99 3.17
N SER A 136 -10.97 -12.55 2.60
CA SER A 136 -9.64 -12.40 3.18
C SER A 136 -9.24 -10.94 3.33
N PHE A 137 -9.49 -10.12 2.29
CA PHE A 137 -9.20 -8.69 2.36
C PHE A 137 -10.03 -7.97 3.43
N VAL A 138 -11.34 -8.25 3.51
CA VAL A 138 -12.24 -7.63 4.48
C VAL A 138 -11.81 -7.98 5.91
N VAL A 139 -11.61 -9.27 6.21
CA VAL A 139 -11.21 -9.75 7.53
C VAL A 139 -9.87 -9.15 7.99
N ASP A 140 -8.90 -9.02 7.09
CA ASP A 140 -7.60 -8.45 7.41
C ASP A 140 -7.62 -6.92 7.57
N SER A 141 -8.60 -6.24 6.95
CA SER A 141 -8.61 -4.79 6.81
C SER A 141 -9.65 -4.07 7.66
N ILE A 142 -10.74 -4.75 8.04
CA ILE A 142 -11.91 -4.16 8.68
C ILE A 142 -12.18 -4.92 9.99
N GLU A 143 -12.53 -4.20 11.05
CA GLU A 143 -12.91 -4.79 12.34
C GLU A 143 -14.27 -5.49 12.24
N PRO A 144 -14.47 -6.62 12.93
CA PRO A 144 -15.80 -7.21 13.09
C PRO A 144 -16.81 -6.17 13.63
N ASP A 145 -18.09 -6.44 13.48
CA ASP A 145 -19.20 -5.55 13.83
C ASP A 145 -19.31 -4.25 13.02
N SER A 146 -18.37 -4.01 12.10
CA SER A 146 -18.44 -2.88 11.16
C SER A 146 -19.51 -3.10 10.10
N THR A 147 -20.03 -1.99 9.56
CA THR A 147 -20.93 -2.00 8.39
C THR A 147 -20.11 -1.95 7.11
N VAL A 148 -20.16 -3.00 6.33
CA VAL A 148 -19.48 -3.11 5.02
C VAL A 148 -20.49 -2.80 3.91
N HIS A 149 -20.30 -1.67 3.23
CA HIS A 149 -21.14 -1.21 2.13
C HIS A 149 -20.48 -1.51 0.79
N THR A 150 -21.14 -2.27 -0.09
CA THR A 150 -20.60 -2.76 -1.36
C THR A 150 -21.55 -2.51 -2.54
N ASP A 151 -21.06 -2.73 -3.76
CA ASP A 151 -21.83 -2.67 -5.01
C ASP A 151 -22.78 -3.86 -5.22
N GLY A 152 -22.90 -4.75 -4.23
CA GLY A 152 -23.73 -5.95 -4.33
C GLY A 152 -23.13 -7.09 -5.17
N TRP A 153 -21.84 -7.05 -5.48
CA TRP A 153 -21.15 -8.14 -6.15
C TRP A 153 -21.25 -9.46 -5.35
N GLN A 154 -21.50 -10.58 -6.04
CA GLN A 154 -21.74 -11.87 -5.40
C GLN A 154 -20.58 -12.34 -4.51
N GLY A 155 -19.36 -11.94 -4.79
CA GLY A 155 -18.18 -12.29 -4.00
C GLY A 155 -18.19 -11.72 -2.57
N TYR A 156 -19.08 -10.78 -2.25
CA TYR A 156 -19.24 -10.25 -0.87
C TYR A 156 -20.30 -10.99 -0.05
N LYS A 157 -21.08 -11.92 -0.67
CA LYS A 157 -22.08 -12.70 0.06
C LYS A 157 -21.42 -13.60 1.10
N GLY A 158 -22.02 -13.66 2.29
CA GLY A 158 -21.54 -14.49 3.41
C GLY A 158 -20.60 -13.78 4.36
N LEU A 159 -20.37 -12.47 4.21
CA LEU A 159 -19.63 -11.67 5.20
C LEU A 159 -20.39 -11.56 6.53
N GLU A 160 -21.71 -11.66 6.52
CA GLU A 160 -22.56 -11.69 7.72
C GLU A 160 -22.15 -12.85 8.65
N GLN A 161 -21.78 -14.00 8.10
CA GLN A 161 -21.29 -15.16 8.86
C GLN A 161 -19.94 -14.91 9.56
N LYS A 162 -19.28 -13.80 9.20
CA LYS A 162 -18.00 -13.36 9.77
C LYS A 162 -18.15 -12.12 10.67
N ASN A 163 -19.36 -11.90 11.18
CA ASN A 163 -19.71 -10.78 12.07
C ASN A 163 -19.58 -9.39 11.42
N TYR A 164 -19.98 -9.25 10.14
CA TYR A 164 -20.09 -7.95 9.48
C TYR A 164 -21.55 -7.63 9.18
N LYS A 165 -21.92 -6.35 9.33
CA LYS A 165 -23.21 -5.84 8.84
C LYS A 165 -23.04 -5.50 7.37
N CYS A 166 -23.78 -6.16 6.48
CA CYS A 166 -23.63 -5.94 5.06
C CYS A 166 -24.73 -5.04 4.52
N GLU A 167 -24.32 -3.97 3.87
CA GLU A 167 -25.18 -3.11 3.07
C GLU A 167 -24.76 -3.26 1.61
N SER A 168 -25.70 -3.60 0.73
CA SER A 168 -25.44 -3.68 -0.70
C SER A 168 -26.27 -2.65 -1.44
N THR A 169 -25.63 -1.91 -2.33
CA THR A 169 -26.33 -1.04 -3.24
C THR A 169 -26.18 -1.57 -4.65
N VAL A 170 -27.25 -2.18 -5.16
CA VAL A 170 -27.25 -2.69 -6.55
C VAL A 170 -27.18 -1.50 -7.48
N ILE A 171 -26.04 -1.33 -8.11
CA ILE A 171 -25.83 -0.31 -9.11
C ILE A 171 -26.58 -0.74 -10.37
N GLY A 172 -27.69 -0.08 -10.67
CA GLY A 172 -28.45 -0.29 -11.91
C GLY A 172 -27.58 -0.07 -13.15
N LYS A 173 -28.15 -0.27 -14.35
CA LYS A 173 -27.43 -0.13 -15.63
C LYS A 173 -26.76 1.23 -15.85
N GLN A 174 -27.10 2.26 -15.06
CA GLN A 174 -26.54 3.61 -15.16
C GLN A 174 -25.37 3.78 -14.18
N ARG A 175 -24.17 3.70 -14.70
CA ARG A 175 -22.90 3.88 -13.96
C ARG A 175 -22.78 5.21 -13.21
N LYS A 176 -23.59 6.21 -13.56
CA LYS A 176 -23.65 7.54 -12.89
C LYS A 176 -24.20 7.45 -11.47
N ASP A 177 -25.00 6.43 -11.15
CA ASP A 177 -25.58 6.27 -9.82
C ASP A 177 -24.59 5.67 -8.82
N ALA A 178 -23.63 4.87 -9.27
CA ALA A 178 -22.58 4.30 -8.43
C ALA A 178 -21.81 5.37 -7.65
N VAL A 179 -21.42 6.45 -8.34
CA VAL A 179 -20.67 7.57 -7.73
C VAL A 179 -21.51 8.29 -6.68
N LYS A 180 -22.84 8.35 -6.84
CA LYS A 180 -23.75 8.98 -5.86
C LYS A 180 -23.99 8.08 -4.65
N LEU A 181 -23.98 6.77 -4.83
CA LEU A 181 -24.34 5.79 -3.81
C LEU A 181 -23.15 5.39 -2.95
N MET A 182 -21.93 5.40 -3.52
CA MET A 182 -20.67 5.08 -2.83
C MET A 182 -19.61 6.15 -3.17
N PRO A 183 -19.81 7.41 -2.77
CA PRO A 183 -18.99 8.53 -3.24
C PRO A 183 -17.55 8.48 -2.74
N HIS A 184 -17.32 7.93 -1.53
CA HIS A 184 -16.01 7.97 -0.89
C HIS A 184 -15.04 6.98 -1.54
N VAL A 185 -15.46 5.74 -1.77
CA VAL A 185 -14.59 4.74 -2.41
C VAL A 185 -14.30 5.11 -3.87
N HIS A 186 -15.28 5.63 -4.61
CA HIS A 186 -15.05 6.08 -5.98
C HIS A 186 -14.12 7.30 -6.07
N LEU A 187 -14.19 8.22 -5.09
CA LEU A 187 -13.24 9.33 -5.01
C LEU A 187 -11.82 8.81 -4.76
N VAL A 188 -11.63 7.89 -3.82
CA VAL A 188 -10.32 7.29 -3.53
C VAL A 188 -9.77 6.54 -4.74
N ILE A 189 -10.60 5.77 -5.45
CA ILE A 189 -10.23 5.08 -6.69
C ILE A 189 -9.75 6.08 -7.76
N SER A 190 -10.48 7.18 -7.94
CA SER A 190 -10.13 8.23 -8.91
C SER A 190 -8.80 8.91 -8.55
N LEU A 191 -8.58 9.18 -7.27
CA LEU A 191 -7.31 9.75 -6.78
C LEU A 191 -6.14 8.78 -6.95
N LEU A 192 -6.34 7.48 -6.68
CA LEU A 192 -5.34 6.45 -6.91
C LEU A 192 -4.92 6.39 -8.39
N LYS A 193 -5.89 6.31 -9.31
CA LYS A 193 -5.63 6.26 -10.75
C LYS A 193 -4.89 7.50 -11.23
N ARG A 194 -5.32 8.69 -10.79
CA ARG A 194 -4.65 9.96 -11.11
C ARG A 194 -3.22 9.98 -10.58
N TRP A 195 -2.99 9.50 -9.36
CA TRP A 195 -1.66 9.46 -8.77
C TRP A 195 -0.73 8.51 -9.51
N LEU A 196 -1.20 7.30 -9.84
CA LEU A 196 -0.43 6.32 -10.61
C LEU A 196 -0.06 6.85 -12.00
N LEU A 197 -1.00 7.49 -12.69
CA LEU A 197 -0.75 8.06 -14.00
C LEU A 197 0.19 9.28 -13.92
N GLY A 198 -0.09 10.24 -13.04
CA GLY A 198 0.63 11.51 -12.97
C GLY A 198 2.04 11.39 -12.39
N THR A 199 2.25 10.54 -11.36
CA THR A 199 3.56 10.40 -10.71
C THR A 199 4.41 9.30 -11.34
N HIS A 200 3.77 8.23 -11.81
CA HIS A 200 4.47 7.03 -12.27
C HIS A 200 4.24 6.73 -13.77
N GLN A 201 3.45 7.57 -14.47
CA GLN A 201 3.20 7.47 -15.91
C GLN A 201 2.81 6.05 -16.38
N GLY A 202 2.02 5.35 -15.56
CA GLY A 202 1.63 3.97 -15.85
C GLY A 202 2.71 2.90 -15.62
N ALA A 203 3.92 3.28 -15.20
CA ALA A 203 5.04 2.35 -14.97
C ALA A 203 4.89 1.44 -13.73
N ALA A 204 3.76 1.50 -13.04
CA ALA A 204 3.45 0.63 -11.90
C ALA A 204 3.08 -0.77 -12.42
N SER A 205 4.09 -1.62 -12.63
CA SER A 205 3.88 -2.99 -13.08
C SER A 205 3.04 -3.79 -12.08
N ARG A 206 2.30 -4.77 -12.56
CA ARG A 206 1.51 -5.69 -11.74
C ARG A 206 2.34 -6.37 -10.65
N ALA A 207 3.57 -6.75 -10.97
CA ALA A 207 4.50 -7.39 -10.05
C ALA A 207 4.82 -6.51 -8.80
N HIS A 208 4.85 -5.20 -8.97
CA HIS A 208 5.21 -4.24 -7.93
C HIS A 208 4.03 -3.41 -7.43
N MET A 209 2.80 -3.69 -7.90
CA MET A 209 1.61 -2.91 -7.56
C MET A 209 1.43 -2.74 -6.05
N ALA A 210 1.65 -3.79 -5.25
CA ALA A 210 1.52 -3.75 -3.80
C ALA A 210 2.36 -2.63 -3.16
N TYR A 211 3.58 -2.40 -3.63
CA TYR A 211 4.44 -1.33 -3.11
C TYR A 211 3.87 0.07 -3.38
N TYR A 212 3.26 0.28 -4.55
CA TYR A 212 2.62 1.55 -4.88
C TYR A 212 1.36 1.77 -4.04
N LEU A 213 0.58 0.72 -3.81
CA LEU A 213 -0.60 0.80 -2.94
C LEU A 213 -0.22 1.12 -1.49
N ASP A 214 0.90 0.57 -1.00
CA ASP A 214 1.45 0.86 0.32
C ASP A 214 1.82 2.36 0.44
N GLU A 215 2.50 2.92 -0.55
CA GLU A 215 2.83 4.35 -0.59
C GLU A 215 1.56 5.22 -0.65
N PHE A 216 0.62 4.90 -1.54
CA PHE A 216 -0.62 5.66 -1.64
C PHE A 216 -1.41 5.64 -0.33
N THR A 217 -1.55 4.47 0.30
CA THR A 217 -2.21 4.31 1.60
C THR A 217 -1.53 5.13 2.68
N PHE A 218 -0.20 5.09 2.75
CA PHE A 218 0.57 5.87 3.72
C PHE A 218 0.31 7.36 3.57
N ARG A 219 0.35 7.89 2.35
CA ARG A 219 0.13 9.30 2.03
C ARG A 219 -1.30 9.73 2.32
N PHE A 220 -2.26 8.94 1.84
CA PHE A 220 -3.67 9.26 1.99
C PHE A 220 -4.09 9.30 3.46
N ASN A 221 -3.72 8.32 4.24
CA ASN A 221 -4.07 8.24 5.66
C ASN A 221 -3.41 9.34 6.52
N ARG A 222 -2.45 10.07 5.96
CA ARG A 222 -1.75 11.19 6.63
C ARG A 222 -1.91 12.52 5.89
N ARG A 223 -2.88 12.61 4.97
CA ARG A 223 -3.12 13.80 4.14
C ARG A 223 -3.43 15.05 4.93
N THR A 224 -4.03 14.91 6.09
CA THR A 224 -4.39 16.01 7.00
C THR A 224 -3.26 16.43 7.94
N SER A 225 -2.13 15.70 7.95
CA SER A 225 -1.00 16.04 8.82
C SER A 225 -0.39 17.39 8.42
N LYS A 226 -0.39 18.32 9.36
CA LYS A 226 0.24 19.66 9.19
C LYS A 226 1.75 19.65 9.42
N SER A 227 2.30 18.58 10.02
CA SER A 227 3.72 18.50 10.37
C SER A 227 4.46 17.50 9.47
N ARG A 228 5.30 18.01 8.57
CA ARG A 228 6.16 17.16 7.71
C ARG A 228 7.27 16.47 8.51
N GLY A 229 7.80 17.11 9.53
CA GLY A 229 8.77 16.50 10.43
C GLY A 229 8.24 15.25 11.13
N LYS A 230 6.96 15.23 11.54
CA LYS A 230 6.33 14.02 12.12
C LYS A 230 6.22 12.89 11.09
N LEU A 231 5.95 13.18 9.82
CA LEU A 231 5.92 12.16 8.77
C LEU A 231 7.29 11.58 8.50
N PHE A 232 8.31 12.43 8.42
CA PHE A 232 9.71 12.03 8.31
C PHE A 232 10.10 11.11 9.47
N TYR A 233 9.90 11.56 10.69
CA TYR A 233 10.25 10.80 11.90
C TYR A 233 9.53 9.44 11.93
N ARG A 234 8.24 9.41 11.60
CA ARG A 234 7.46 8.18 11.54
C ARG A 234 8.02 7.20 10.49
N LEU A 235 8.41 7.70 9.33
CA LEU A 235 8.97 6.82 8.30
C LEU A 235 10.36 6.31 8.70
N VAL A 236 11.19 7.12 9.36
CA VAL A 236 12.48 6.67 9.90
C VAL A 236 12.26 5.57 10.96
N GLN A 237 11.34 5.78 11.92
CA GLN A 237 11.03 4.76 12.93
C GLN A 237 10.60 3.41 12.29
N GLN A 238 9.79 3.46 11.24
CA GLN A 238 9.38 2.25 10.53
C GLN A 238 10.53 1.65 9.71
N ALA A 239 11.39 2.47 9.14
CA ALA A 239 12.53 2.03 8.34
C ALA A 239 13.56 1.22 9.15
N VAL A 240 13.80 1.61 10.41
CA VAL A 240 14.75 0.87 11.28
C VAL A 240 14.18 -0.43 11.84
N THR A 241 12.85 -0.62 11.81
CA THR A 241 12.19 -1.85 12.26
C THR A 241 11.78 -2.77 11.10
N THR A 242 11.95 -2.31 9.85
CA THR A 242 11.61 -3.09 8.66
C THR A 242 12.81 -3.92 8.24
N ALA A 243 12.59 -5.21 8.07
CA ALA A 243 13.63 -6.16 7.66
C ALA A 243 14.29 -5.75 6.32
N PRO A 244 15.58 -6.09 6.13
CA PRO A 244 16.32 -5.84 4.90
C PRO A 244 15.59 -6.41 3.68
N ALA A 245 15.83 -5.82 2.54
CA ALA A 245 15.40 -6.35 1.26
C ALA A 245 16.54 -6.19 0.25
N PRO A 246 17.25 -7.26 -0.07
CA PRO A 246 18.21 -7.29 -1.17
C PRO A 246 17.54 -6.95 -2.49
N TYR A 247 18.31 -6.39 -3.41
CA TYR A 247 17.79 -5.96 -4.71
C TYR A 247 17.06 -7.07 -5.46
N ASP A 248 17.58 -8.27 -5.44
CA ASP A 248 17.00 -9.42 -6.14
C ASP A 248 15.60 -9.78 -5.60
N GLN A 249 15.37 -9.64 -4.30
CA GLN A 249 14.05 -9.79 -3.70
C GLN A 249 13.08 -8.68 -4.11
N LEU A 250 13.58 -7.47 -4.34
CA LEU A 250 12.76 -6.35 -4.80
C LEU A 250 12.34 -6.52 -6.26
N VAL A 251 13.20 -7.09 -7.10
CA VAL A 251 12.91 -7.35 -8.53
C VAL A 251 11.93 -8.51 -8.68
N GLN A 252 12.05 -9.56 -7.83
CA GLN A 252 11.09 -10.65 -7.80
C GLN A 252 9.73 -10.12 -7.33
N SER A 253 8.66 -10.49 -8.04
CA SER A 253 7.32 -10.10 -7.66
C SER A 253 7.02 -10.52 -6.22
N ARG A 254 6.48 -9.61 -5.41
CA ARG A 254 5.94 -9.94 -4.08
C ARG A 254 4.79 -10.92 -4.28
N LYS A 255 5.05 -12.22 -4.21
CA LYS A 255 4.00 -13.24 -4.12
C LYS A 255 3.17 -12.85 -2.91
N SER A 256 1.86 -12.71 -3.06
CA SER A 256 0.94 -12.43 -1.97
C SER A 256 1.17 -13.47 -0.88
N THR A 257 1.82 -13.08 0.20
CA THR A 257 1.94 -13.92 1.39
C THR A 257 0.55 -14.02 2.02
N SER A 258 -0.18 -15.08 1.65
CA SER A 258 -1.21 -15.63 2.50
C SER A 258 -0.52 -16.12 3.77
N SER A 259 -0.88 -15.52 4.90
CA SER A 259 -0.65 -15.99 6.28
C SER A 259 0.61 -16.81 6.54
N SER A 260 1.72 -16.17 6.87
CA SER A 260 2.72 -16.77 7.76
C SER A 260 2.43 -16.31 9.19
N LYS A 261 2.04 -17.26 10.04
CA LYS A 261 2.01 -17.09 11.50
C LYS A 261 3.33 -16.50 11.98
N PRO A 262 3.33 -15.60 12.98
CA PRO A 262 4.58 -15.17 13.60
C PRO A 262 5.25 -16.38 14.22
N GLN A 263 6.47 -16.69 13.79
CA GLN A 263 7.35 -17.61 14.54
C GLN A 263 7.63 -16.95 15.88
N ALA A 264 7.19 -17.60 16.96
CA ALA A 264 7.59 -17.27 18.32
C ALA A 264 9.11 -17.39 18.40
N LEU A 265 9.78 -16.29 18.73
CA LEU A 265 11.17 -16.29 19.16
C LEU A 265 11.24 -17.08 20.47
N GLY A 266 11.73 -18.30 20.40
CA GLY A 266 12.11 -19.07 21.56
C GLY A 266 13.24 -18.34 22.30
N VAL A 267 12.94 -17.89 23.51
CA VAL A 267 13.93 -17.48 24.50
C VAL A 267 14.44 -18.74 25.16
N THR A 268 15.67 -19.05 24.96
CA THR A 268 16.52 -19.82 25.86
C THR A 268 17.80 -19.07 26.12
#